data_43f8e88a02649fbbaceebdf605f1a6ff
#
_entry.id   43f8e88a02649fbbaceebdf605f1a6ff
#
_cell.length_a   1.000
_cell.length_b   1.000
_cell.length_c   1.000
_cell.angle_alpha   90.00
_cell.angle_beta   90.00
_cell.angle_gamma   90.00
#
_symmetry.space_group_name_H-M   'P 1'
#
loop_
_entity.id
_entity.type
_entity.pdbx_description
1 polymer ?
#
loop_
_entity_poly.entity_id
_entity_poly.type
_entity_poly.pdbx_seq_one_letter_code
_entity_poly.pdbx_strand_id
1 'polypeptide(L)' 'LLFSSIANPKVFYQTVERLEPLSIKDIMFTDHHIYSTEEIEEIISESKDYDYVITTEKDIVKINKKIDNLLVLKMEFTIQ' A
#
# COMPACT_ATOMS: atom_id res chain seq x y z
N LEU A 1 0.79 -2.46 7.66
CA LEU A 1 -0.39 -2.38 6.77
C LEU A 1 0.05 -2.06 5.34
N LEU A 2 -0.34 -2.90 4.41
CA LEU A 2 -0.11 -2.67 2.99
C LEU A 2 -1.44 -2.37 2.31
N PHE A 3 -1.42 -1.50 1.32
CA PHE A 3 -2.54 -1.38 0.40
C PHE A 3 -2.05 -1.09 -1.01
N SER A 4 -2.71 -1.66 -2.00
CA SER A 4 -2.33 -1.48 -3.39
C SER A 4 -3.46 -1.82 -4.36
N SER A 5 -3.38 -1.26 -5.56
CA SER A 5 -4.27 -1.58 -6.68
C SER A 5 -3.45 -1.77 -7.95
N ILE A 6 -2.46 -2.65 -7.88
CA ILE A 6 -1.52 -2.90 -8.98
C ILE A 6 -1.74 -4.28 -9.59
N ALA A 7 -1.23 -4.49 -10.80
CA ALA A 7 -1.41 -5.73 -11.54
C ALA A 7 -0.73 -6.93 -10.87
N ASN A 8 0.34 -6.69 -10.09
CA ASN A 8 1.11 -7.76 -9.47
C ASN A 8 1.32 -7.51 -7.98
N PRO A 9 0.26 -7.62 -7.15
CA PRO A 9 0.34 -7.34 -5.72
C PRO A 9 1.24 -8.32 -4.96
N LYS A 10 1.43 -9.52 -5.49
CA LYS A 10 2.27 -10.54 -4.86
C LYS A 10 3.74 -10.10 -4.79
N VAL A 11 4.24 -9.46 -5.83
CA VAL A 11 5.62 -8.95 -5.84
C VAL A 11 5.78 -7.85 -4.80
N PHE A 12 4.80 -6.97 -4.68
CA PHE A 12 4.79 -5.94 -3.66
C PHE A 12 4.83 -6.55 -2.25
N TYR A 13 3.97 -7.51 -1.98
CA TYR A 13 3.93 -8.21 -0.69
C TYR A 13 5.28 -8.86 -0.38
N GLN A 14 5.86 -9.58 -1.33
CA GLN A 14 7.15 -10.26 -1.14
C GLN A 14 8.28 -9.28 -0.87
N THR A 15 8.26 -8.12 -1.50
CA THR A 15 9.27 -7.08 -1.28
C THR A 15 9.20 -6.56 0.15
N VAL A 16 8.00 -6.31 0.65
CA VAL A 16 7.81 -5.86 2.03
C VAL A 16 8.17 -6.96 3.03
N GLU A 17 7.82 -8.20 2.72
CA GLU A 17 8.13 -9.35 3.58
C GLU A 17 9.64 -9.50 3.84
N ARG A 18 10.47 -9.11 2.87
CA ARG A 18 11.94 -9.13 3.02
C ARG A 18 12.45 -8.16 4.08
N LEU A 19 11.66 -7.20 4.50
CA LEU A 19 11.99 -6.27 5.57
C LEU A 19 11.75 -6.88 6.96
N GLU A 20 11.30 -8.14 7.00
CA GLU A 20 11.08 -8.92 8.22
C GLU A 20 10.14 -8.26 9.23
N PRO A 21 8.93 -7.79 8.81
CA PRO A 21 7.97 -7.24 9.75
C PRO A 21 7.42 -8.33 10.68
N LEU A 22 7.00 -7.93 11.87
CA LEU A 22 6.38 -8.86 12.82
C LEU A 22 5.05 -9.39 12.31
N SER A 23 4.28 -8.56 11.63
CA SER A 23 3.03 -8.95 11.01
C SER A 23 2.73 -8.07 9.81
N ILE A 24 1.99 -8.62 8.85
CA ILE A 24 1.57 -7.87 7.66
C ILE A 24 0.08 -8.07 7.49
N LYS A 25 -0.66 -6.97 7.35
CA LYS A 25 -2.02 -6.97 6.83
C LYS A 25 -1.98 -6.34 5.45
N ASP A 26 -2.50 -7.04 4.45
CA ASP A 26 -2.49 -6.59 3.06
C ASP A 26 -3.93 -6.37 2.58
N ILE A 27 -4.20 -5.15 2.13
CA ILE A 27 -5.48 -4.79 1.54
C ILE A 27 -5.25 -4.65 0.03
N MET A 28 -5.71 -5.63 -0.72
CA MET A 28 -5.56 -5.64 -2.18
C MET A 28 -6.82 -5.17 -2.86
N PHE A 29 -6.68 -4.18 -3.72
CA PHE A 29 -7.75 -3.72 -4.60
C PHE A 29 -7.47 -4.22 -6.03
N THR A 30 -8.49 -4.18 -6.86
CA THR A 30 -8.30 -4.53 -8.27
C THR A 30 -7.39 -3.52 -8.95
N ASP A 31 -6.68 -3.98 -9.99
CA ASP A 31 -5.79 -3.11 -10.76
C ASP A 31 -6.57 -1.89 -11.30
N HIS A 32 -5.95 -0.72 -11.23
CA HIS A 32 -6.55 0.57 -11.61
C HIS A 32 -7.76 0.98 -10.74
N HIS A 33 -7.84 0.46 -9.52
CA HIS A 33 -8.90 0.85 -8.59
C HIS A 33 -8.87 2.35 -8.29
N ILE A 34 -10.05 2.97 -8.23
CA ILE A 34 -10.22 4.35 -7.81
C ILE A 34 -10.67 4.32 -6.35
N TYR A 35 -9.87 4.89 -5.45
CA TYR A 35 -10.16 4.87 -4.02
C TYR A 35 -11.30 5.84 -3.69
N SER A 36 -12.34 5.32 -3.05
CA SER A 36 -13.41 6.17 -2.51
C SER A 36 -12.94 6.87 -1.23
N THR A 37 -13.63 7.95 -0.87
CA THR A 37 -13.35 8.64 0.39
C THR A 37 -13.48 7.69 1.59
N GLU A 38 -14.48 6.82 1.57
CA GLU A 38 -14.72 5.85 2.63
C GLU A 38 -13.57 4.84 2.74
N GLU A 39 -13.07 4.35 1.61
CA GLU A 39 -11.94 3.42 1.58
C GLU A 39 -10.68 4.07 2.13
N ILE A 40 -10.42 5.32 1.76
CA ILE A 40 -9.27 6.07 2.27
C ILE A 40 -9.40 6.26 3.78
N GLU A 41 -10.58 6.60 4.27
CA GLU A 41 -10.82 6.77 5.70
C GLU A 41 -10.63 5.46 6.48
N GLU A 42 -11.04 4.34 5.92
CA GLU A 42 -10.80 3.02 6.51
C GLU A 42 -9.31 2.70 6.61
N ILE A 43 -8.55 3.00 5.55
CA ILE A 43 -7.10 2.81 5.55
C ILE A 43 -6.47 3.68 6.64
N ILE A 44 -6.86 4.93 6.76
CA ILE A 44 -6.36 5.85 7.79
C ILE A 44 -6.70 5.32 9.18
N SER A 45 -7.92 4.85 9.38
CA SER A 45 -8.35 4.30 10.67
C SER A 45 -7.53 3.08 11.04
N GLU A 46 -7.33 2.14 10.12
CA GLU A 46 -6.53 0.95 10.36
C GLU A 46 -5.05 1.27 10.57
N SER A 47 -4.54 2.32 9.92
CA SER A 47 -3.13 2.71 10.02
C SER A 47 -2.68 2.98 11.45
N LYS A 48 -3.60 3.36 12.32
CA LYS A 48 -3.31 3.66 13.72
C LYS A 48 -2.90 2.44 14.53
N ASP A 49 -3.26 1.26 14.06
CA ASP A 49 -2.94 -0.02 14.71
C ASP A 49 -1.60 -0.60 14.25
N TYR A 50 -0.92 0.06 13.33
CA TYR A 50 0.33 -0.42 12.75
C TYR A 50 1.42 0.63 12.85
N ASP A 51 2.68 0.17 12.91
CA ASP A 51 3.83 1.07 12.94
C ASP A 51 3.98 1.82 11.62
N TYR A 52 3.74 1.11 10.50
CA TYR A 52 3.89 1.68 9.16
C TYR A 52 2.76 1.25 8.24
N VAL A 53 2.43 2.14 7.32
CA VAL A 53 1.55 1.86 6.19
C VAL A 53 2.40 1.98 4.93
N ILE A 54 2.38 0.97 4.08
CA ILE A 54 3.20 0.95 2.87
C ILE A 54 2.31 0.80 1.65
N THR A 55 2.54 1.65 0.67
CA THR A 55 1.85 1.60 -0.62
C THR A 55 2.84 1.82 -1.76
N THR A 56 2.35 1.80 -2.98
CA THR A 56 3.17 2.00 -4.18
C THR A 56 3.08 3.43 -4.68
N GLU A 57 4.02 3.83 -5.55
CA GLU A 57 3.98 5.16 -6.18
C GLU A 57 2.74 5.36 -7.03
N LYS A 58 2.24 4.30 -7.66
CA LYS A 58 1.03 4.38 -8.47
C LYS A 58 -0.21 4.65 -7.63
N ASP A 59 -0.24 4.10 -6.43
CA ASP A 59 -1.38 4.23 -5.54
C ASP A 59 -1.38 5.55 -4.78
N ILE A 60 -0.20 6.05 -4.38
CA ILE A 60 -0.13 7.27 -3.57
C ILE A 60 -0.72 8.50 -4.29
N VAL A 61 -0.60 8.56 -5.60
CA VAL A 61 -1.15 9.67 -6.38
C VAL A 61 -2.68 9.71 -6.39
N LYS A 62 -3.31 8.60 -6.01
CA LYS A 62 -4.77 8.48 -5.91
C LYS A 62 -5.30 8.85 -4.52
N ILE A 63 -4.40 9.06 -3.55
CA ILE A 63 -4.77 9.35 -2.17
C ILE A 63 -4.66 10.85 -1.94
N ASN A 64 -5.77 11.46 -1.56
CA ASN A 64 -5.86 12.91 -1.37
C ASN A 64 -5.84 13.32 0.12
N LYS A 65 -5.58 12.39 1.01
CA LYS A 65 -5.49 12.65 2.45
C LYS A 65 -4.14 12.22 2.99
N LYS A 66 -3.69 12.86 4.04
CA LYS A 66 -2.43 12.54 4.68
C LYS A 66 -2.56 11.30 5.57
N ILE A 67 -1.60 10.39 5.46
CA ILE A 67 -1.42 9.25 6.36
C ILE A 67 -0.08 9.43 7.05
N ASP A 68 -0.08 9.60 8.37
CA ASP A 68 1.11 10.04 9.11
C ASP A 68 2.28 9.06 9.06
N ASN A 69 2.00 7.76 9.08
CA ASN A 69 3.02 6.70 9.09
C ASN A 69 3.18 6.02 7.72
N LEU A 70 2.92 6.76 6.66
CA LEU A 70 2.98 6.24 5.30
C LEU A 70 4.39 6.21 4.74
N LEU A 71 4.74 5.06 4.15
CA LEU A 71 5.94 4.89 3.35
C LEU A 71 5.53 4.48 1.93
N VAL A 72 6.21 5.02 0.95
CA VAL A 72 5.93 4.72 -0.46
C VAL A 72 7.06 3.87 -1.00
N LEU A 73 6.71 2.68 -1.50
CA LEU A 73 7.66 1.78 -2.11
C LEU A 73 7.71 2.04 -3.61
N LYS A 74 8.92 2.30 -4.08
CA LYS A 74 9.17 2.46 -5.52
C LYS A 74 9.36 1.09 -6.15
N MET A 75 8.41 0.71 -7.01
CA MET A 75 8.48 -0.54 -7.76
C MET A 75 9.11 -0.27 -9.11
N GLU A 76 10.36 -0.68 -9.28
CA GLU A 76 11.04 -0.57 -10.56
C GLU A 76 10.95 -1.90 -11.29
N PHE A 77 10.44 -1.83 -12.52
CA PHE A 77 10.45 -2.98 -13.41
C PHE A 77 11.62 -2.82 -14.37
N THR A 78 12.58 -3.72 -14.25
CA THR A 78 13.67 -3.79 -15.21
C THR A 78 13.27 -4.75 -16.31
N ILE A 79 13.10 -4.23 -17.50
CA ILE A 79 12.86 -5.06 -18.68
C ILE A 79 14.22 -5.48 -19.19
N GLN A 80 14.46 -6.76 -19.15
CA GLN A 80 15.69 -7.33 -19.71
C GLN A 80 15.37 -8.07 -21.00
#